data_0174ad6549732eb8eaa410ad092b3d88
#
_entry.id   0174ad6549732eb8eaa410ad092b3d88
#
_cell.length_a   1.000
_cell.length_b   1.000
_cell.length_c   1.000
_cell.angle_alpha   90.00
_cell.angle_beta   90.00
_cell.angle_gamma   90.00
#
_symmetry.space_group_name_H-M   'P 1'
#
loop_
_entity.id
_entity.type
_entity.pdbx_description
1 polymer ?
#
loop_
_entity_poly.entity_id
_entity_poly.type
_entity_poly.pdbx_seq_one_letter_code
_entity_poly.pdbx_strand_id
1 'polypeptide(L)'
;MASELSVIIADGPNPAVKVVTLVGEMDESNIESVRGQLDTLLADLSVVHLVFDLAQLEFINRKGSGYLVSVHTHLSKDKRVLILADAQEAVMDVISLVGLTTIIKYFQTLDEALQNL
;
A
#
# COMPACT_ATOMS: atom_id res chain seq x y z
N MET A 1 2.86 12.88 21.00
CA MET A 1 1.82 13.17 19.99
C MET A 1 1.40 11.88 19.32
N ALA A 2 0.10 11.76 19.01
CA ALA A 2 -0.37 10.61 18.25
C ALA A 2 0.15 10.68 16.82
N SER A 3 0.56 9.57 16.27
CA SER A 3 0.90 9.48 14.86
C SER A 3 -0.37 9.59 14.01
N GLU A 4 -0.25 10.16 12.84
CA GLU A 4 -1.37 10.34 11.92
C GLU A 4 -1.12 9.59 10.63
N LEU A 5 -2.20 9.05 10.08
CA LEU A 5 -2.19 8.37 8.79
C LEU A 5 -3.44 8.79 8.01
N SER A 6 -3.24 9.17 6.77
CA SER A 6 -4.34 9.43 5.84
C SER A 6 -4.01 8.83 4.49
N VAL A 7 -5.05 8.70 3.65
CA VAL A 7 -4.91 8.16 2.30
C VAL A 7 -5.52 9.11 1.28
N ILE A 8 -4.90 9.18 0.11
CA ILE A 8 -5.44 9.87 -1.05
C ILE A 8 -5.63 8.80 -2.12
N ILE A 9 -6.88 8.62 -2.57
CA ILE A 9 -7.23 7.60 -3.54
C ILE A 9 -7.44 8.26 -4.89
N ALA A 10 -6.76 7.75 -5.91
CA ALA A 10 -6.85 8.27 -7.26
C ALA A 10 -6.98 7.12 -8.26
N ASP A 11 -7.53 7.44 -9.45
CA ASP A 11 -7.57 6.51 -10.55
C ASP A 11 -6.17 6.32 -11.14
N GLY A 12 -5.90 5.10 -11.61
CA GLY A 12 -4.70 4.80 -12.37
C GLY A 12 -4.91 5.03 -13.86
N PRO A 13 -4.05 4.43 -14.72
CA PRO A 13 -4.12 4.60 -16.16
C PRO A 13 -5.35 3.97 -16.80
N ASN A 14 -6.05 3.10 -16.09
CA ASN A 14 -7.31 2.52 -16.55
C ASN A 14 -8.20 2.19 -15.34
N PRO A 15 -9.52 1.88 -15.56
CA PRO A 15 -10.46 1.70 -14.44
C PRO A 15 -10.15 0.54 -13.49
N ALA A 16 -9.33 -0.43 -13.92
CA ALA A 16 -8.98 -1.57 -13.08
C ALA A 16 -7.82 -1.27 -12.12
N VAL A 17 -7.25 -0.07 -12.17
CA VAL A 17 -6.10 0.34 -11.37
C VAL A 17 -6.48 1.50 -10.47
N LYS A 18 -6.20 1.37 -9.17
CA LYS A 18 -6.31 2.46 -8.20
C LYS A 18 -4.95 2.72 -7.57
N VAL A 19 -4.65 3.99 -7.36
CA VAL A 19 -3.43 4.43 -6.70
C VAL A 19 -3.82 5.02 -5.36
N VAL A 20 -3.23 4.49 -4.29
CA VAL A 20 -3.45 4.96 -2.92
C VAL A 20 -2.15 5.57 -2.42
N THR A 21 -2.16 6.86 -2.19
CA THR A 21 -1.03 7.55 -1.55
C THR A 21 -1.24 7.49 -0.04
N LEU A 22 -0.31 6.88 0.67
CA LEU A 22 -0.30 6.84 2.13
C LEU A 22 0.49 8.05 2.63
N VAL A 23 -0.11 8.82 3.54
CA VAL A 23 0.48 10.07 4.05
C VAL A 23 0.63 9.98 5.56
N GLY A 24 1.85 10.17 6.04
CA GLY A 24 2.14 10.22 7.47
C GLY A 24 2.89 9.00 7.98
N GLU A 25 2.37 8.37 9.01
CA GLU A 25 2.98 7.24 9.70
C GLU A 25 1.98 6.09 9.81
N MET A 26 2.44 4.87 9.66
CA MET A 26 1.56 3.70 9.74
C MET A 26 1.99 2.78 10.88
N ASP A 27 1.14 2.65 11.88
CA ASP A 27 1.34 1.77 13.02
C ASP A 27 -0.01 1.25 13.53
N GLU A 28 0.02 0.43 14.59
CA GLU A 28 -1.20 -0.17 15.16
C GLU A 28 -2.19 0.85 15.71
N SER A 29 -1.73 2.07 16.03
CA SER A 29 -2.60 3.09 16.62
C SER A 29 -3.47 3.81 15.58
N ASN A 30 -3.09 3.77 14.29
CA ASN A 30 -3.75 4.60 13.27
C ASN A 30 -4.26 3.84 12.04
N ILE A 31 -3.97 2.55 11.91
CA ILE A 31 -4.47 1.75 10.78
C ILE A 31 -5.99 1.84 10.66
N GLU A 32 -6.70 1.84 11.79
CA GLU A 32 -8.17 1.91 11.78
C GLU A 32 -8.69 3.20 11.13
N SER A 33 -7.93 4.29 11.19
CA SER A 33 -8.36 5.57 10.61
C SER A 33 -8.54 5.50 9.09
N VAL A 34 -7.88 4.56 8.42
CA VAL A 34 -7.94 4.39 6.97
C VAL A 34 -8.57 3.07 6.53
N ARG A 35 -8.78 2.14 7.46
CA ARG A 35 -9.25 0.79 7.14
C ARG A 35 -10.57 0.80 6.36
N GLY A 36 -11.52 1.63 6.76
CA GLY A 36 -12.81 1.71 6.07
C GLY A 36 -12.68 2.13 4.60
N GLN A 37 -11.83 3.10 4.32
CA GLN A 37 -11.58 3.56 2.95
C GLN A 37 -10.91 2.46 2.13
N LEU A 38 -9.95 1.76 2.70
CA LEU A 38 -9.24 0.69 2.01
C LEU A 38 -10.12 -0.55 1.84
N ASP A 39 -10.96 -0.88 2.81
CA ASP A 39 -11.90 -1.99 2.71
C ASP A 39 -12.87 -1.80 1.55
N THR A 40 -13.29 -0.56 1.27
CA THR A 40 -14.14 -0.25 0.12
C THR A 40 -13.44 -0.62 -1.19
N LEU A 41 -12.16 -0.32 -1.31
CA LEU A 41 -11.37 -0.70 -2.49
C LEU A 41 -11.17 -2.21 -2.58
N LEU A 42 -10.95 -2.87 -1.44
CA LEU A 42 -10.78 -4.32 -1.41
C LEU A 42 -12.05 -5.05 -1.80
N ALA A 43 -13.22 -4.49 -1.45
CA ALA A 43 -14.51 -5.06 -1.80
C ALA A 43 -14.89 -4.86 -3.27
N ASP A 44 -14.26 -3.91 -3.95
CA ASP A 44 -14.54 -3.60 -5.36
C ASP A 44 -13.73 -4.55 -6.26
N LEU A 45 -14.37 -5.60 -6.75
CA LEU A 45 -13.72 -6.62 -7.56
C LEU A 45 -13.24 -6.10 -8.92
N SER A 46 -13.69 -4.93 -9.35
CA SER A 46 -13.20 -4.31 -10.59
C SER A 46 -11.79 -3.73 -10.43
N VAL A 47 -11.33 -3.53 -9.19
CA VAL A 47 -9.97 -3.08 -8.90
C VAL A 47 -9.03 -4.29 -8.91
N VAL A 48 -8.31 -4.46 -9.99
CA VAL A 48 -7.41 -5.61 -10.21
C VAL A 48 -6.00 -5.31 -9.69
N HIS A 49 -5.54 -4.07 -9.88
CA HIS A 49 -4.24 -3.62 -9.41
C HIS A 49 -4.42 -2.47 -8.42
N LEU A 50 -3.98 -2.68 -7.19
CA LEU A 50 -3.96 -1.66 -6.16
C LEU A 50 -2.50 -1.26 -5.93
N VAL A 51 -2.19 0.00 -6.24
CA VAL A 51 -0.82 0.53 -6.12
C VAL A 51 -0.77 1.44 -4.91
N PHE A 52 0.09 1.11 -3.95
CA PHE A 52 0.36 1.96 -2.79
C PHE A 52 1.59 2.79 -3.08
N ASP A 53 1.38 4.11 -3.20
CA ASP A 53 2.46 5.09 -3.34
C ASP A 53 2.93 5.47 -1.94
N LEU A 54 4.17 5.14 -1.63
CA LEU A 54 4.77 5.30 -0.31
C LEU A 54 5.65 6.55 -0.19
N ALA A 55 5.64 7.43 -1.20
CA ALA A 55 6.51 8.61 -1.23
C ALA A 55 6.25 9.56 -0.05
N GLN A 56 5.03 9.61 0.46
CA GLN A 56 4.64 10.48 1.56
C GLN A 56 4.46 9.73 2.89
N LEU A 57 4.82 8.45 2.93
CA LEU A 57 4.83 7.68 4.16
C LEU A 57 6.19 7.83 4.82
N GLU A 58 6.21 8.43 5.99
CA GLU A 58 7.45 8.77 6.70
C GLU A 58 7.94 7.65 7.61
N PHE A 59 7.01 6.80 8.05
CA PHE A 59 7.33 5.75 9.02
C PHE A 59 6.33 4.59 8.89
N ILE A 60 6.83 3.39 9.08
CA ILE A 60 6.01 2.19 9.24
C ILE A 60 6.68 1.29 10.27
N ASN A 61 5.88 0.66 11.14
CA ASN A 61 6.41 -0.34 12.06
C ASN A 61 6.00 -1.74 11.62
N ARG A 62 6.37 -2.75 12.41
CA ARG A 62 6.08 -4.15 12.06
C ARG A 62 4.57 -4.40 11.94
N LYS A 63 3.74 -3.80 12.80
CA LYS A 63 2.29 -3.95 12.75
C LYS A 63 1.71 -3.33 11.48
N GLY A 64 2.21 -2.14 11.10
CA GLY A 64 1.83 -1.52 9.83
C GLY A 64 2.22 -2.39 8.64
N SER A 65 3.42 -2.97 8.67
CA SER A 65 3.85 -3.91 7.63
C SER A 65 2.95 -5.13 7.56
N GLY A 66 2.50 -5.64 8.70
CA GLY A 66 1.54 -6.74 8.77
C GLY A 66 0.22 -6.41 8.10
N TYR A 67 -0.24 -5.16 8.22
CA TYR A 67 -1.43 -4.71 7.51
C TYR A 67 -1.24 -4.76 5.99
N LEU A 68 -0.09 -4.34 5.47
CA LEU A 68 0.20 -4.45 4.04
C LEU A 68 0.14 -5.90 3.57
N VAL A 69 0.66 -6.84 4.37
CA VAL A 69 0.56 -8.26 4.07
C VAL A 69 -0.90 -8.72 4.02
N SER A 70 -1.74 -8.23 4.94
CA SER A 70 -3.16 -8.60 4.97
C SER A 70 -3.88 -8.10 3.71
N VAL A 71 -3.56 -6.91 3.23
CA VAL A 71 -4.11 -6.37 1.98
C VAL A 71 -3.69 -7.24 0.80
N HIS A 72 -2.42 -7.58 0.73
CA HIS A 72 -1.89 -8.47 -0.30
C HIS A 72 -2.61 -9.81 -0.31
N THR A 73 -2.75 -10.43 0.85
CA THR A 73 -3.41 -11.73 0.99
C THR A 73 -4.86 -11.67 0.55
N HIS A 74 -5.58 -10.61 0.94
CA HIS A 74 -6.97 -10.41 0.55
C HIS A 74 -7.11 -10.34 -0.97
N LEU A 75 -6.29 -9.52 -1.63
CA LEU A 75 -6.32 -9.35 -3.08
C LEU A 75 -5.93 -10.64 -3.80
N SER A 76 -4.93 -11.36 -3.29
CA SER A 76 -4.43 -12.60 -3.91
C SER A 76 -5.46 -13.70 -3.98
N LYS A 77 -6.44 -13.73 -3.07
CA LYS A 77 -7.53 -14.71 -3.10
C LYS A 77 -8.32 -14.64 -4.40
N ASP A 78 -8.43 -13.47 -4.99
CA ASP A 78 -9.16 -13.23 -6.24
C ASP A 78 -8.22 -13.02 -7.42
N LYS A 79 -6.94 -13.34 -7.28
CA LYS A 79 -5.90 -13.10 -8.29
C LYS A 79 -5.73 -11.63 -8.62
N ARG A 80 -6.04 -10.75 -7.68
CA ARG A 80 -5.76 -9.32 -7.76
C ARG A 80 -4.41 -9.03 -7.13
N VAL A 81 -3.82 -7.88 -7.41
CA VAL A 81 -2.41 -7.62 -7.09
C VAL A 81 -2.25 -6.33 -6.31
N LEU A 82 -1.49 -6.40 -5.20
CA LEU A 82 -0.97 -5.24 -4.51
C LEU A 82 0.44 -4.95 -5.02
N ILE A 83 0.70 -3.67 -5.30
CA ILE A 83 2.01 -3.18 -5.72
C ILE A 83 2.40 -2.03 -4.80
N LEU A 84 3.66 -2.01 -4.37
CA LEU A 84 4.22 -0.93 -3.57
C LEU A 84 5.21 -0.13 -4.42
N ALA A 85 5.28 1.18 -4.21
CA ALA A 85 6.18 2.03 -4.99
C ALA A 85 6.71 3.21 -4.17
N ASP A 86 7.93 3.63 -4.50
CA ASP A 86 8.53 4.90 -4.09
C ASP A 86 8.65 5.07 -2.58
N ALA A 87 9.10 4.03 -1.88
CA ALA A 87 9.27 4.08 -0.44
C ALA A 87 10.47 4.95 -0.05
N GLN A 88 10.30 5.76 0.99
CA GLN A 88 11.42 6.45 1.65
C GLN A 88 12.34 5.42 2.31
N GLU A 89 13.59 5.80 2.54
CA GLU A 89 14.60 4.89 3.08
C GLU A 89 14.17 4.23 4.39
N ALA A 90 13.61 5.01 5.32
CA ALA A 90 13.19 4.48 6.62
C ALA A 90 12.07 3.44 6.48
N VAL A 91 11.17 3.63 5.52
CA VAL A 91 10.08 2.67 5.24
C VAL A 91 10.66 1.44 4.54
N MET A 92 11.53 1.64 3.56
CA MET A 92 12.18 0.54 2.84
C MET A 92 12.96 -0.35 3.79
N ASP A 93 13.67 0.24 4.76
CA ASP A 93 14.43 -0.54 5.74
C ASP A 93 13.52 -1.51 6.50
N VAL A 94 12.35 -1.07 6.92
CA VAL A 94 11.40 -1.92 7.65
C VAL A 94 10.81 -2.99 6.75
N ILE A 95 10.27 -2.61 5.57
CA ILE A 95 9.61 -3.58 4.70
C ILE A 95 10.58 -4.62 4.14
N SER A 96 11.84 -4.25 3.93
CA SER A 96 12.88 -5.20 3.52
C SER A 96 13.24 -6.14 4.66
N LEU A 97 13.39 -5.60 5.87
CA LEU A 97 13.76 -6.41 7.04
C LEU A 97 12.71 -7.47 7.37
N VAL A 98 11.43 -7.14 7.23
CA VAL A 98 10.35 -8.11 7.47
C VAL A 98 10.05 -8.98 6.25
N GLY A 99 10.75 -8.79 5.13
CA GLY A 99 10.65 -9.65 3.96
C GLY A 99 9.47 -9.35 3.02
N LEU A 100 8.82 -8.18 3.14
CA LEU A 100 7.68 -7.84 2.31
C LEU A 100 8.00 -7.85 0.82
N THR A 101 9.20 -7.41 0.45
CA THR A 101 9.60 -7.30 -0.96
C THR A 101 9.79 -8.65 -1.65
N THR A 102 9.79 -9.74 -0.89
CA THR A 102 9.84 -11.09 -1.45
C THR A 102 8.46 -11.62 -1.84
N ILE A 103 7.38 -11.02 -1.33
CA ILE A 103 6.01 -11.48 -1.58
C ILE A 103 5.14 -10.43 -2.27
N ILE A 104 5.44 -9.13 -2.12
CA ILE A 104 4.70 -8.03 -2.72
C ILE A 104 5.62 -7.33 -3.72
N LYS A 105 5.12 -7.11 -4.95
CA LYS A 105 5.89 -6.39 -5.97
C LYS A 105 6.21 -4.98 -5.49
N TYR A 106 7.46 -4.57 -5.69
CA TYR A 106 7.93 -3.24 -5.36
C TYR A 106 8.64 -2.60 -6.54
N PHE A 107 8.37 -1.31 -6.77
CA PHE A 107 9.06 -0.51 -7.78
C PHE A 107 9.62 0.75 -7.13
N GLN A 108 10.74 1.24 -7.64
CA GLN A 108 11.42 2.41 -7.06
C GLN A 108 10.66 3.71 -7.29
N THR A 109 9.84 3.77 -8.35
CA THR A 109 9.01 4.93 -8.65
C THR A 109 7.59 4.52 -8.97
N LEU A 110 6.65 5.45 -8.76
CA LEU A 110 5.25 5.22 -9.13
C LEU A 110 5.12 5.00 -10.64
N ASP A 111 5.86 5.75 -11.44
CA ASP A 111 5.82 5.60 -12.91
C ASP A 111 6.23 4.19 -13.34
N GLU A 112 7.29 3.65 -12.75
CA GLU A 112 7.70 2.27 -13.04
C GLU A 112 6.60 1.28 -12.68
N ALA A 113 5.96 1.46 -11.52
CA ALA A 113 4.87 0.59 -11.08
C ALA A 113 3.73 0.60 -12.10
N LEU A 114 3.33 1.78 -12.55
CA LEU A 114 2.22 1.92 -13.50
C LEU A 114 2.55 1.42 -14.90
N GLN A 115 3.82 1.35 -15.26
CA GLN A 115 4.26 0.81 -16.55
C GLN A 115 4.38 -0.71 -16.56
N ASN A 116 4.35 -1.35 -15.39
CA ASN A 116 4.57 -2.79 -15.23
C ASN A 116 3.35 -3.52 -14.64
N LEU A 117 2.18 -3.07 -14.94
CA LEU A 117 0.93 -3.68 -14.46
C LEU A 117 0.59 -4.99 -15.18
#